data_79e23ed4070f20a56e8890b9081fd021
#
_entry.id   79e23ed4070f20a56e8890b9081fd021
#
_cell.length_a   1.000
_cell.length_b   1.000
_cell.length_c   1.000
_cell.angle_alpha   90.00
_cell.angle_beta   90.00
_cell.angle_gamma   90.00
#
_symmetry.space_group_name_H-M   'P 1'
#
loop_
_entity.id
_entity.type
_entity.pdbx_description
1 polymer ?
#
loop_
_entity_poly.entity_id
_entity_poly.type
_entity_poly.pdbx_seq_one_letter_code
_entity_poly.pdbx_strand_id
1 'polypeptide(L)'
;MFKIIRELLGAFWDLLQKFVVAVCNFVKNVRAYFMDVARRALLDDEERRVLAVSIKEKLDTGDYQLVHCLFDQDENTVVDAQDMEVVTASELDSETQRQFGDDDMLILN
;
A
#
# COMPACT_ATOMS: atom_id res chain seq x y z
N MET A 1 8.01 -9.47 -5.98
CA MET A 1 7.15 -8.71 -5.04
C MET A 1 6.06 -7.94 -5.78
N PHE A 2 6.42 -7.04 -6.66
CA PHE A 2 5.46 -6.19 -7.38
C PHE A 2 4.41 -7.01 -8.16
N LYS A 3 4.85 -8.02 -8.90
CA LYS A 3 3.97 -8.89 -9.69
C LYS A 3 2.97 -9.64 -8.82
N ILE A 4 3.42 -10.18 -7.68
CA ILE A 4 2.57 -10.91 -6.74
C ILE A 4 1.47 -9.99 -6.20
N ILE A 5 1.83 -8.78 -5.83
CA ILE A 5 0.87 -7.79 -5.30
C ILE A 5 -0.17 -7.45 -6.36
N ARG A 6 0.24 -7.25 -7.61
CA ARG A 6 -0.68 -6.95 -8.70
C ARG A 6 -1.64 -8.10 -9.01
N GLU A 7 -1.14 -9.33 -8.99
CA GLU A 7 -2.00 -10.51 -9.20
C GLU A 7 -3.04 -10.64 -8.09
N LEU A 8 -2.63 -10.44 -6.83
CA LEU A 8 -3.54 -10.50 -5.69
C LEU A 8 -4.51 -9.34 -5.68
N LEU A 9 -4.10 -8.16 -6.12
CA LEU A 9 -4.98 -6.99 -6.26
C LEU A 9 -6.15 -7.33 -7.19
N GLY A 10 -5.90 -7.95 -8.34
CA GLY A 10 -6.95 -8.37 -9.25
C GLY A 10 -7.82 -9.47 -8.68
N ALA A 11 -7.20 -10.48 -8.04
CA ALA A 11 -7.92 -11.64 -7.50
C ALA A 11 -8.86 -11.26 -6.34
N PHE A 12 -8.49 -10.28 -5.52
CA PHE A 12 -9.26 -9.87 -4.34
C PHE A 12 -9.93 -8.51 -4.48
N TRP A 13 -10.00 -7.96 -5.70
CA TRP A 13 -10.47 -6.59 -5.94
C TRP A 13 -11.81 -6.28 -5.26
N ASP A 14 -12.78 -7.18 -5.38
CA ASP A 14 -14.11 -6.96 -4.81
C ASP A 14 -14.16 -7.06 -3.28
N LEU A 15 -13.13 -7.65 -2.68
CA LEU A 15 -13.03 -7.84 -1.22
C LEU A 15 -12.22 -6.75 -0.54
N LEU A 16 -11.46 -5.96 -1.30
CA LEU A 16 -10.55 -4.96 -0.75
C LEU A 16 -11.29 -3.72 -0.29
N GLN A 17 -10.76 -3.07 0.74
CA GLN A 17 -11.22 -1.74 1.13
C GLN A 17 -10.70 -0.73 0.10
N LYS A 18 -11.63 0.00 -0.51
CA LYS A 18 -11.32 0.99 -1.54
C LYS A 18 -11.81 2.35 -1.07
N PHE A 19 -10.92 3.33 -1.07
CA PHE A 19 -11.20 4.70 -0.68
C PHE A 19 -10.96 5.62 -1.87
N VAL A 20 -11.85 6.60 -2.06
CA VAL A 20 -11.69 7.63 -3.08
C VAL A 20 -11.58 8.97 -2.34
N VAL A 21 -10.49 9.66 -2.55
CA VAL A 21 -10.24 10.97 -1.95
C VAL A 21 -9.81 11.96 -3.03
N ALA A 22 -10.03 13.26 -2.81
CA ALA A 22 -9.58 14.28 -3.75
C ALA A 22 -8.05 14.39 -3.75
N VAL A 23 -7.45 14.43 -2.55
CA VAL A 23 -6.01 14.52 -2.37
C VAL A 23 -5.58 13.38 -1.44
N CYS A 24 -4.65 12.56 -1.90
CA CYS A 24 -4.04 11.54 -1.04
C CYS A 24 -3.14 12.23 -0.02
N ASN A 25 -3.51 12.15 1.25
CA ASN A 25 -2.73 12.68 2.36
C ASN A 25 -1.84 11.56 2.91
N PHE A 26 -0.54 11.82 2.97
CA PHE A 26 0.41 10.78 3.39
C PHE A 26 0.07 10.21 4.78
N VAL A 27 -0.19 11.08 5.75
CA VAL A 27 -0.47 10.63 7.12
C VAL A 27 -1.78 9.87 7.21
N LYS A 28 -2.85 10.39 6.60
CA LYS A 28 -4.20 9.84 6.71
C LYS A 28 -4.46 8.66 5.78
N ASN A 29 -3.89 8.67 4.59
CA ASN A 29 -4.21 7.72 3.53
C ASN A 29 -3.11 6.70 3.23
N VAL A 30 -1.90 6.90 3.73
CA VAL A 30 -0.79 5.97 3.53
C VAL A 30 -0.30 5.46 4.89
N ARG A 31 0.25 6.34 5.69
CA ARG A 31 0.85 5.99 6.98
C ARG A 31 -0.15 5.36 7.94
N ALA A 32 -1.38 5.86 7.97
CA ALA A 32 -2.40 5.37 8.89
C ALA A 32 -2.69 3.87 8.71
N TYR A 33 -2.64 3.37 7.48
CA TYR A 33 -2.82 1.95 7.22
C TYR A 33 -1.80 1.11 8.00
N PHE A 34 -0.53 1.54 8.00
CA PHE A 34 0.57 0.80 8.62
C PHE A 34 0.67 1.03 10.12
N MET A 35 -0.08 2.00 10.66
CA MET A 35 -0.11 2.29 12.09
C MET A 35 -1.19 1.50 12.85
N ASP A 36 -2.01 0.74 12.15
CA ASP A 36 -2.97 -0.18 12.77
C ASP A 36 -2.25 -1.14 13.70
N VAL A 37 -2.85 -1.40 14.88
CA VAL A 37 -2.21 -2.19 15.94
C VAL A 37 -1.80 -3.58 15.46
N ALA A 38 -2.69 -4.28 14.75
CA ALA A 38 -2.40 -5.64 14.27
C ALA A 38 -1.29 -5.63 13.21
N ARG A 39 -1.31 -4.66 12.30
CA ARG A 39 -0.27 -4.53 11.26
C ARG A 39 1.06 -4.12 11.89
N ARG A 40 1.05 -3.20 12.85
CA ARG A 40 2.26 -2.80 13.58
C ARG A 40 2.92 -3.99 14.29
N ALA A 41 2.12 -4.85 14.90
CA ALA A 41 2.62 -6.04 15.57
C ALA A 41 3.39 -6.97 14.62
N LEU A 42 2.86 -7.13 13.39
CA LEU A 42 3.54 -7.94 12.36
C LEU A 42 4.82 -7.27 11.86
N LEU A 43 4.81 -5.96 11.68
CA LEU A 43 5.99 -5.21 11.21
C LEU A 43 7.09 -5.16 12.26
N ASP A 44 6.73 -5.14 13.54
CA ASP A 44 7.68 -5.06 14.66
C ASP A 44 8.21 -6.44 15.10
N ASP A 45 7.68 -7.53 14.53
CA ASP A 45 8.13 -8.89 14.85
C ASP A 45 9.50 -9.15 14.22
N GLU A 46 10.51 -9.24 15.07
CA GLU A 46 11.90 -9.43 14.63
C GLU A 46 12.16 -10.81 14.00
N GLU A 47 11.31 -11.80 14.28
CA GLU A 47 11.44 -13.15 13.73
C GLU A 47 10.84 -13.25 12.33
N ARG A 48 10.06 -12.27 11.92
CA ARG A 48 9.45 -12.20 10.60
C ARG A 48 10.02 -11.03 9.81
N ARG A 49 10.26 -11.25 8.52
CA ARG A 49 10.76 -10.20 7.62
C ARG A 49 9.61 -9.63 6.82
N VAL A 50 8.74 -8.89 7.50
CA VAL A 50 7.56 -8.27 6.89
C VAL A 50 7.87 -6.82 6.53
N LEU A 51 7.54 -6.45 5.29
CA LEU A 51 7.72 -5.09 4.77
C LEU A 51 6.38 -4.38 4.66
N ALA A 52 6.37 -3.10 5.02
CA ALA A 52 5.26 -2.20 4.75
C ALA A 52 5.44 -1.65 3.34
N VAL A 53 4.55 -2.03 2.42
CA VAL A 53 4.68 -1.71 1.00
C VAL A 53 3.50 -0.87 0.53
N SER A 54 3.79 0.23 -0.16
CA SER A 54 2.79 1.02 -0.87
C SER A 54 3.21 1.13 -2.33
N ILE A 55 2.27 0.84 -3.24
CA ILE A 55 2.51 0.90 -4.68
C ILE A 55 1.65 2.00 -5.27
N LYS A 56 2.26 2.85 -6.08
CA LYS A 56 1.61 3.96 -6.75
C LYS A 56 1.49 3.66 -8.24
N GLU A 57 0.32 3.89 -8.80
CA GLU A 57 0.05 3.76 -10.22
C GLU A 57 -0.74 4.98 -10.69
N LYS A 58 -0.37 5.54 -11.83
CA LYS A 58 -1.15 6.59 -12.49
C LYS A 58 -2.11 5.93 -13.47
N LEU A 59 -3.39 6.18 -13.31
CA LEU A 59 -4.44 5.62 -14.15
C LEU A 59 -4.60 6.43 -15.45
N ASP A 60 -5.25 5.83 -16.44
CA ASP A 60 -5.54 6.49 -17.72
C ASP A 60 -6.40 7.74 -17.56
N THR A 61 -7.22 7.79 -16.50
CA THR A 61 -8.03 8.96 -16.15
C THR A 61 -7.20 10.14 -15.66
N GLY A 62 -5.92 9.93 -15.35
CA GLY A 62 -5.05 10.92 -14.72
C GLY A 62 -5.02 10.83 -13.20
N ASP A 63 -5.92 10.04 -12.61
CA ASP A 63 -5.92 9.81 -11.16
C ASP A 63 -4.79 8.87 -10.75
N TYR A 64 -4.48 8.91 -9.45
CA TYR A 64 -3.51 7.99 -8.85
C TYR A 64 -4.22 6.90 -8.08
N GLN A 65 -3.67 5.68 -8.16
CA GLN A 65 -4.12 4.56 -7.33
C GLN A 65 -2.96 4.10 -6.49
N LEU A 66 -3.15 4.06 -5.17
CA LEU A 66 -2.16 3.57 -4.23
C LEU A 66 -2.69 2.28 -3.60
N VAL A 67 -1.83 1.27 -3.51
CA VAL A 67 -2.17 -0.01 -2.89
C VAL A 67 -1.23 -0.22 -1.71
N HIS A 68 -1.82 -0.45 -0.53
CA HIS A 68 -1.07 -0.69 0.70
C HIS A 68 -1.20 -2.15 1.12
N CYS A 69 -0.07 -2.78 1.45
CA CYS A 69 -0.06 -4.16 1.92
C CYS A 69 1.16 -4.43 2.80
N LEU A 70 1.13 -5.59 3.46
CA LEU A 70 2.28 -6.15 4.17
C LEU A 70 2.81 -7.31 3.35
N PHE A 71 4.12 -7.34 3.11
CA PHE A 71 4.76 -8.37 2.31
C PHE A 71 5.76 -9.15 3.16
N ASP A 72 5.59 -10.47 3.20
CA ASP A 72 6.49 -11.39 3.92
C ASP A 72 7.61 -11.82 2.96
N GLN A 73 8.84 -11.43 3.27
CA GLN A 73 10.00 -11.71 2.42
C GLN A 73 10.40 -13.19 2.46
N ASP A 74 10.18 -13.87 3.57
CA ASP A 74 10.55 -15.27 3.72
C ASP A 74 9.61 -16.19 2.93
N GLU A 75 8.31 -15.90 3.00
CA GLU A 75 7.29 -16.64 2.27
C GLU A 75 7.08 -16.15 0.85
N ASN A 76 7.64 -14.98 0.51
CA ASN A 76 7.48 -14.31 -0.78
C ASN A 76 6.00 -14.13 -1.13
N THR A 77 5.20 -13.64 -0.18
CA THR A 77 3.76 -13.49 -0.33
C THR A 77 3.24 -12.29 0.47
N VAL A 78 2.05 -11.82 0.11
CA VAL A 78 1.34 -10.77 0.85
C VAL A 78 0.68 -11.40 2.08
N VAL A 79 0.88 -10.76 3.23
CA VAL A 79 0.23 -11.18 4.48
C VAL A 79 -1.23 -10.74 4.42
N ASP A 80 -2.16 -11.68 4.62
CA ASP A 80 -3.59 -11.41 4.60
C ASP A 80 -4.00 -10.58 3.37
N ALA A 81 -4.00 -11.22 2.20
CA ALA A 81 -4.23 -10.53 0.93
C ALA A 81 -5.54 -9.70 0.91
N GLN A 82 -6.58 -10.15 1.65
CA GLN A 82 -7.84 -9.40 1.75
C GLN A 82 -7.69 -8.10 2.57
N ASP A 83 -6.60 -7.94 3.32
CA ASP A 83 -6.35 -6.75 4.14
C ASP A 83 -5.68 -5.62 3.34
N MET A 84 -5.35 -5.84 2.08
CA MET A 84 -4.84 -4.78 1.22
C MET A 84 -5.85 -3.64 1.13
N GLU A 85 -5.34 -2.41 1.08
CA GLU A 85 -6.16 -1.21 0.96
C GLU A 85 -5.82 -0.49 -0.34
N VAL A 86 -6.85 0.01 -1.03
CA VAL A 86 -6.69 0.78 -2.27
C VAL A 86 -7.20 2.19 -2.04
N VAL A 87 -6.37 3.18 -2.36
CA VAL A 87 -6.72 4.60 -2.31
C VAL A 87 -6.61 5.17 -3.72
N THR A 88 -7.71 5.74 -4.22
CA THR A 88 -7.73 6.46 -5.49
C THR A 88 -7.85 7.94 -5.22
N ALA A 89 -6.99 8.76 -5.82
CA ALA A 89 -6.95 10.20 -5.58
C ALA A 89 -6.65 10.96 -6.87
N SER A 90 -7.25 12.15 -7.02
CA SER A 90 -6.94 13.03 -8.15
C SER A 90 -5.53 13.62 -8.04
N GLU A 91 -5.07 13.85 -6.81
CA GLU A 91 -3.77 14.46 -6.51
C GLU A 91 -3.11 13.75 -5.34
N LEU A 92 -1.79 13.89 -5.26
CA LEU A 92 -0.99 13.47 -4.11
C LEU A 92 -0.52 14.72 -3.37
N ASP A 93 -0.56 14.69 -2.04
CA ASP A 93 0.01 15.80 -1.27
C ASP A 93 1.55 15.83 -1.41
N SER A 94 2.18 16.91 -0.98
CA SER A 94 3.62 17.09 -1.14
C SER A 94 4.43 16.02 -0.39
N GLU A 95 3.95 15.56 0.75
CA GLU A 95 4.62 14.50 1.52
C GLU A 95 4.57 13.16 0.78
N THR A 96 3.42 12.79 0.22
CA THR A 96 3.29 11.56 -0.57
C THR A 96 4.21 11.61 -1.79
N GLN A 97 4.24 12.74 -2.50
CA GLN A 97 5.13 12.93 -3.65
C GLN A 97 6.60 12.79 -3.24
N ARG A 98 6.97 13.40 -2.13
CA ARG A 98 8.35 13.35 -1.63
C ARG A 98 8.76 11.93 -1.23
N GLN A 99 7.88 11.20 -0.56
CA GLN A 99 8.16 9.84 -0.08
C GLN A 99 8.34 8.86 -1.24
N PHE A 100 7.51 8.94 -2.27
CA PHE A 100 7.67 8.09 -3.46
C PHE A 100 8.82 8.55 -4.36
N GLY A 101 9.06 9.87 -4.48
CA GLY A 101 10.02 10.40 -5.45
C GLY A 101 9.64 9.96 -6.86
N ASP A 102 10.60 9.41 -7.58
CA ASP A 102 10.38 8.87 -8.93
C ASP A 102 9.99 7.38 -8.94
N ASP A 103 9.91 6.76 -7.78
CA ASP A 103 9.59 5.34 -7.65
C ASP A 103 8.08 5.11 -7.58
N ASP A 104 7.66 3.96 -8.08
CA ASP A 104 6.26 3.51 -8.01
C ASP A 104 6.01 2.61 -6.80
N MET A 105 7.04 2.27 -6.05
CA MET A 105 6.92 1.45 -4.85
C MET A 105 7.69 2.08 -3.70
N LEU A 106 7.04 2.14 -2.55
CA LEU A 106 7.60 2.70 -1.32
C LEU A 106 7.59 1.63 -0.24
N ILE A 107 8.73 1.46 0.43
CA ILE A 107 8.86 0.60 1.61
C ILE A 107 9.03 1.50 2.83
N LEU A 108 8.16 1.34 3.82
CA LEU A 108 7.98 2.28 4.93
C LEU A 108 8.63 1.84 6.24
N ASN A 109 9.27 0.68 6.28
CA ASN A 109 9.94 0.21 7.50
C ASN A 109 11.46 0.14 7.42
#